data_d37273d2ae1b30389d522ff3ad84462d
#
_entry.id   d37273d2ae1b30389d522ff3ad84462d
#
_cell.length_a   1.000
_cell.length_b   1.000
_cell.length_c   1.000
_cell.angle_alpha   90.00
_cell.angle_beta   90.00
_cell.angle_gamma   90.00
#
_symmetry.space_group_name_H-M   'P 1'
#
loop_
_entity.id
_entity.type
_entity.pdbx_description
1 polymer ?
#
loop_
_entity_poly.entity_id
_entity_poly.type
_entity_poly.pdbx_seq_one_letter_code
_entity_poly.pdbx_strand_id
1 'polypeptide(L)'
;MMATQGKGLLAVWTDIPAHIEEDFNRWYNEEHLAERAGIPGFLNARRYVSLQGTPKYIALYDTVDAQVLQSDTYLKVLNSSTPWTQRVRPHFQNFVRNEYELVLTLGTPPDKASPYVLLVRLGIPPEHEDEFNDWYNTDHLPALAGVPGVYGARRYRATAGSPRYLAVYDLADADVRTSGAWRKAADSPWTLRMRRLYRDLAANVGQLIKAIPSPGIG
;
A
#
# COMPACT_ATOMS: atom_id res chain seq x y z
N MET A 1 -12.38 -0.71 -16.55
CA MET A 1 -10.93 -0.67 -16.24
C MET A 1 -10.77 -0.21 -14.79
N MET A 2 -9.94 -0.84 -13.98
CA MET A 2 -9.56 -0.24 -12.70
C MET A 2 -8.50 0.82 -12.99
N ALA A 3 -8.83 2.09 -12.80
CA ALA A 3 -7.80 3.12 -12.75
C ALA A 3 -6.94 2.85 -11.50
N THR A 4 -5.69 2.46 -11.70
CA THR A 4 -4.77 2.09 -10.60
C THR A 4 -3.78 3.21 -10.27
N GLN A 5 -3.94 4.39 -10.84
CA GLN A 5 -2.94 5.46 -10.72
C GLN A 5 -3.60 6.77 -10.30
N GLY A 6 -3.78 6.91 -9.00
CA GLY A 6 -3.98 8.22 -8.40
C GLY A 6 -2.69 8.79 -7.85
N LYS A 7 -2.72 10.08 -7.51
CA LYS A 7 -1.62 10.77 -6.85
C LYS A 7 -1.69 10.66 -5.31
N GLY A 8 -2.79 10.11 -4.77
CA GLY A 8 -2.96 9.84 -3.34
C GLY A 8 -3.16 8.36 -3.07
N LEU A 9 -2.82 7.92 -1.87
CA LEU A 9 -3.02 6.56 -1.39
C LEU A 9 -3.36 6.57 0.10
N LEU A 10 -4.49 5.95 0.45
CA LEU A 10 -4.73 5.50 1.82
C LEU A 10 -4.30 4.04 1.94
N ALA A 11 -3.43 3.76 2.90
CA ALA A 11 -2.97 2.41 3.16
C ALA A 11 -3.17 2.03 4.63
N VAL A 12 -3.75 0.86 4.85
CA VAL A 12 -4.13 0.36 6.16
C VAL A 12 -3.58 -1.04 6.36
N TRP A 13 -2.99 -1.29 7.52
CA TRP A 13 -2.56 -2.61 7.98
C TRP A 13 -3.22 -2.92 9.32
N THR A 14 -3.63 -4.16 9.53
CA THR A 14 -4.17 -4.61 10.82
C THR A 14 -4.05 -6.12 10.98
N ASP A 15 -3.91 -6.54 12.23
CA ASP A 15 -4.18 -7.90 12.66
C ASP A 15 -5.58 -7.97 13.26
N ILE A 16 -6.14 -9.17 13.31
CA ILE A 16 -7.46 -9.43 13.88
C ILE A 16 -7.43 -10.76 14.64
N PRO A 17 -8.03 -10.84 15.85
CA PRO A 17 -8.12 -12.10 16.58
C PRO A 17 -8.95 -13.16 15.85
N ALA A 18 -8.55 -14.43 15.96
CA ALA A 18 -9.17 -15.53 15.24
C ALA A 18 -10.69 -15.67 15.47
N HIS A 19 -11.16 -15.34 16.70
CA HIS A 19 -12.58 -15.49 17.05
C HIS A 19 -13.52 -14.50 16.34
N ILE A 20 -13.01 -13.41 15.76
CA ILE A 20 -13.78 -12.40 15.01
C ILE A 20 -13.34 -12.31 13.54
N GLU A 21 -12.35 -13.10 13.12
CA GLU A 21 -11.72 -12.97 11.82
C GLU A 21 -12.69 -13.21 10.65
N GLU A 22 -13.62 -14.15 10.80
CA GLU A 22 -14.65 -14.40 9.78
C GLU A 22 -15.58 -13.18 9.61
N ASP A 23 -16.09 -12.62 10.72
CA ASP A 23 -16.94 -11.43 10.70
C ASP A 23 -16.20 -10.20 10.14
N PHE A 24 -14.92 -10.03 10.51
CA PHE A 24 -14.05 -9.00 9.94
C PHE A 24 -13.89 -9.14 8.42
N ASN A 25 -13.67 -10.36 7.93
CA ASN A 25 -13.50 -10.60 6.50
C ASN A 25 -14.79 -10.34 5.73
N ARG A 26 -15.94 -10.73 6.28
CA ARG A 26 -17.25 -10.47 5.69
C ARG A 26 -17.53 -8.96 5.68
N TRP A 27 -17.38 -8.29 6.83
CA TRP A 27 -17.56 -6.83 6.94
C TRP A 27 -16.71 -6.08 5.91
N TYR A 28 -15.45 -6.44 5.80
CA TYR A 28 -14.54 -5.78 4.87
C TYR A 28 -14.96 -5.96 3.42
N ASN A 29 -15.36 -7.17 3.05
CA ASN A 29 -15.68 -7.53 1.68
C ASN A 29 -17.11 -7.13 1.24
N GLU A 30 -18.07 -7.12 2.16
CA GLU A 30 -19.48 -6.89 1.85
C GLU A 30 -19.89 -5.42 2.08
N GLU A 31 -19.27 -4.73 3.02
CA GLU A 31 -19.62 -3.35 3.38
C GLU A 31 -18.44 -2.38 3.16
N HIS A 32 -17.33 -2.55 3.88
CA HIS A 32 -16.34 -1.50 4.06
C HIS A 32 -15.59 -1.10 2.78
N LEU A 33 -15.22 -2.06 1.92
CA LEU A 33 -14.55 -1.73 0.65
C LEU A 33 -15.46 -0.89 -0.26
N ALA A 34 -16.74 -1.25 -0.37
CA ALA A 34 -17.70 -0.53 -1.20
C ALA A 34 -18.00 0.86 -0.64
N GLU A 35 -18.14 0.97 0.69
CA GLU A 35 -18.31 2.25 1.38
C GLU A 35 -17.18 3.22 1.03
N ARG A 36 -15.93 2.77 1.09
CA ARG A 36 -14.75 3.60 0.80
C ARG A 36 -14.61 3.90 -0.69
N ALA A 37 -14.77 2.89 -1.56
CA ALA A 37 -14.68 3.09 -3.00
C ALA A 37 -15.78 3.99 -3.56
N GLY A 38 -16.93 4.11 -2.87
CA GLY A 38 -18.03 4.99 -3.23
C GLY A 38 -17.79 6.47 -2.89
N ILE A 39 -16.73 6.82 -2.17
CA ILE A 39 -16.42 8.21 -1.83
C ILE A 39 -15.86 8.93 -3.07
N PRO A 40 -16.38 10.12 -3.44
CA PRO A 40 -15.82 10.90 -4.54
C PRO A 40 -14.30 11.11 -4.41
N GLY A 41 -13.58 10.86 -5.49
CA GLY A 41 -12.12 10.95 -5.53
C GLY A 41 -11.37 9.66 -5.18
N PHE A 42 -12.05 8.63 -4.65
CA PHE A 42 -11.47 7.28 -4.59
C PHE A 42 -11.54 6.64 -5.98
N LEU A 43 -10.48 5.95 -6.39
CA LEU A 43 -10.35 5.33 -7.71
C LEU A 43 -10.58 3.82 -7.65
N ASN A 44 -10.20 3.20 -6.56
CA ASN A 44 -10.37 1.77 -6.30
C ASN A 44 -10.15 1.46 -4.82
N ALA A 45 -10.49 0.22 -4.45
CA ALA A 45 -10.15 -0.37 -3.18
C ALA A 45 -9.63 -1.80 -3.40
N ARG A 46 -8.49 -2.12 -2.78
CA ARG A 46 -7.81 -3.41 -2.92
C ARG A 46 -7.46 -3.95 -1.56
N ARG A 47 -7.71 -5.23 -1.36
CA ARG A 47 -7.46 -5.90 -0.11
C ARG A 47 -6.55 -7.11 -0.30
N TYR A 48 -5.57 -7.26 0.58
CA TYR A 48 -4.56 -8.30 0.54
C TYR A 48 -4.45 -9.00 1.88
N VAL A 49 -4.04 -10.29 1.85
CA VAL A 49 -3.54 -11.01 3.02
C VAL A 49 -2.03 -11.16 2.90
N SER A 50 -1.30 -10.86 3.96
CA SER A 50 0.16 -11.03 4.00
C SER A 50 0.53 -12.51 3.99
N LEU A 51 1.31 -12.91 2.99
CA LEU A 51 2.01 -14.20 2.95
C LEU A 51 3.32 -14.13 3.73
N GLN A 52 3.93 -12.93 3.76
CA GLN A 52 5.15 -12.63 4.50
C GLN A 52 5.03 -11.25 5.13
N GLY A 53 5.52 -11.10 6.36
CA GLY A 53 5.46 -9.85 7.12
C GLY A 53 4.16 -9.69 7.90
N THR A 54 4.14 -8.66 8.73
CA THR A 54 3.03 -8.30 9.60
C THR A 54 2.71 -6.82 9.46
N PRO A 55 1.48 -6.38 9.76
CA PRO A 55 0.25 -7.11 10.08
C PRO A 55 -0.28 -8.01 8.94
N LYS A 56 -1.23 -8.92 9.29
CA LYS A 56 -1.78 -9.93 8.39
C LYS A 56 -2.63 -9.35 7.25
N TYR A 57 -3.45 -8.34 7.52
CA TYR A 57 -4.36 -7.77 6.55
C TYR A 57 -3.92 -6.39 6.09
N ILE A 58 -4.07 -6.14 4.80
CA ILE A 58 -3.68 -4.90 4.13
C ILE A 58 -4.83 -4.42 3.29
N ALA A 59 -5.13 -3.12 3.35
CA ALA A 59 -6.05 -2.47 2.41
C ALA A 59 -5.39 -1.24 1.80
N LEU A 60 -5.52 -1.11 0.49
CA LEU A 60 -5.01 0.00 -0.30
C LEU A 60 -6.16 0.66 -1.05
N TYR A 61 -6.22 1.99 -0.97
CA TYR A 61 -7.23 2.80 -1.64
C TYR A 61 -6.51 3.89 -2.40
N ASP A 62 -6.47 3.79 -3.73
CA ASP A 62 -5.94 4.87 -4.56
C ASP A 62 -6.96 6.01 -4.62
N THR A 63 -6.49 7.23 -4.52
CA THR A 63 -7.29 8.45 -4.66
C THR A 63 -6.71 9.34 -5.75
N VAL A 64 -7.54 10.23 -6.33
CA VAL A 64 -7.07 11.16 -7.37
C VAL A 64 -5.87 11.98 -6.90
N ASP A 65 -5.89 12.40 -5.63
CA ASP A 65 -4.78 13.04 -4.92
C ASP A 65 -4.91 12.81 -3.40
N ALA A 66 -3.95 13.28 -2.62
CA ALA A 66 -3.95 13.11 -1.17
C ALA A 66 -4.98 14.00 -0.46
N GLN A 67 -5.44 15.11 -1.09
CA GLN A 67 -6.43 16.03 -0.52
C GLN A 67 -7.80 15.37 -0.35
N VAL A 68 -8.12 14.37 -1.15
CA VAL A 68 -9.36 13.57 -1.00
C VAL A 68 -9.52 13.05 0.43
N LEU A 69 -8.42 12.68 1.08
CA LEU A 69 -8.40 12.13 2.44
C LEU A 69 -8.64 13.20 3.54
N GLN A 70 -8.72 14.47 3.13
CA GLN A 70 -9.05 15.62 3.99
C GLN A 70 -10.41 16.23 3.60
N SER A 71 -11.11 15.68 2.59
CA SER A 71 -12.40 16.21 2.13
C SER A 71 -13.50 16.00 3.17
N ASP A 72 -14.45 16.93 3.24
CA ASP A 72 -15.59 16.84 4.14
C ASP A 72 -16.39 15.54 3.94
N THR A 73 -16.52 15.09 2.68
CA THR A 73 -17.20 13.84 2.34
C THR A 73 -16.49 12.63 2.94
N TYR A 74 -15.17 12.56 2.80
CA TYR A 74 -14.38 11.47 3.40
C TYR A 74 -14.45 11.52 4.94
N LEU A 75 -14.26 12.70 5.53
CA LEU A 75 -14.29 12.87 7.00
C LEU A 75 -15.67 12.55 7.57
N LYS A 76 -16.75 12.88 6.87
CA LYS A 76 -18.11 12.50 7.26
C LYS A 76 -18.27 10.99 7.30
N VAL A 77 -17.83 10.26 6.26
CA VAL A 77 -17.90 8.79 6.23
C VAL A 77 -16.99 8.18 7.29
N LEU A 78 -15.79 8.71 7.50
CA LEU A 78 -14.84 8.24 8.52
C LEU A 78 -15.43 8.33 9.93
N ASN A 79 -16.22 9.37 10.22
CA ASN A 79 -16.81 9.66 11.53
C ASN A 79 -18.22 9.05 11.70
N SER A 80 -18.82 8.50 10.65
CA SER A 80 -20.16 7.91 10.65
C SER A 80 -20.08 6.39 10.58
N SER A 81 -19.65 5.76 11.68
CA SER A 81 -19.49 4.30 11.73
C SER A 81 -20.82 3.57 11.69
N THR A 82 -20.95 2.60 10.78
CA THR A 82 -22.08 1.67 10.75
C THR A 82 -22.12 0.79 11.99
N PRO A 83 -23.25 0.15 12.34
CA PRO A 83 -23.28 -0.83 13.44
C PRO A 83 -22.29 -1.98 13.26
N TRP A 84 -22.04 -2.42 12.01
CA TRP A 84 -21.06 -3.46 11.72
C TRP A 84 -19.63 -2.95 11.96
N THR A 85 -19.30 -1.76 11.49
CA THR A 85 -18.01 -1.11 11.79
C THR A 85 -17.79 -0.96 13.30
N GLN A 86 -18.81 -0.54 14.06
CA GLN A 86 -18.73 -0.40 15.52
C GLN A 86 -18.45 -1.73 16.23
N ARG A 87 -18.95 -2.84 15.69
CA ARG A 87 -18.70 -4.18 16.24
C ARG A 87 -17.28 -4.68 15.92
N VAL A 88 -16.78 -4.46 14.71
CA VAL A 88 -15.51 -5.04 14.23
C VAL A 88 -14.30 -4.20 14.64
N ARG A 89 -14.38 -2.88 14.51
CA ARG A 89 -13.24 -1.95 14.72
C ARG A 89 -12.54 -2.08 16.09
N PRO A 90 -13.23 -2.31 17.23
CA PRO A 90 -12.59 -2.46 18.53
C PRO A 90 -11.61 -3.64 18.62
N HIS A 91 -11.69 -4.60 17.71
CA HIS A 91 -10.83 -5.79 17.68
C HIS A 91 -9.56 -5.63 16.85
N PHE A 92 -9.35 -4.48 16.20
CA PHE A 92 -8.13 -4.22 15.43
C PHE A 92 -6.90 -4.24 16.33
N GLN A 93 -5.86 -4.95 15.87
CA GLN A 93 -4.57 -5.04 16.54
C GLN A 93 -3.46 -4.61 15.57
N ASN A 94 -2.35 -4.12 16.12
CA ASN A 94 -1.20 -3.67 15.33
C ASN A 94 -1.61 -2.73 14.18
N PHE A 95 -2.62 -1.90 14.45
CA PHE A 95 -3.26 -1.06 13.44
C PHE A 95 -2.34 0.07 12.99
N VAL A 96 -2.09 0.12 11.68
CA VAL A 96 -1.35 1.19 11.02
C VAL A 96 -2.22 1.76 9.92
N ARG A 97 -2.38 3.08 9.91
CA ARG A 97 -3.11 3.82 8.89
C ARG A 97 -2.29 5.02 8.47
N ASN A 98 -1.91 5.04 7.22
CA ASN A 98 -1.12 6.12 6.65
C ASN A 98 -1.80 6.69 5.41
N GLU A 99 -1.63 7.99 5.24
CA GLU A 99 -2.01 8.75 4.05
C GLU A 99 -0.75 9.14 3.30
N TYR A 100 -0.76 8.98 1.98
CA TYR A 100 0.42 9.15 1.15
C TYR A 100 0.13 9.98 -0.09
N GLU A 101 1.16 10.71 -0.53
CA GLU A 101 1.24 11.30 -1.85
C GLU A 101 2.24 10.56 -2.72
N LEU A 102 1.93 10.43 -4.01
CA LEU A 102 2.80 9.77 -5.00
C LEU A 102 4.04 10.62 -5.28
N VAL A 103 5.21 10.00 -5.22
CA VAL A 103 6.50 10.61 -5.57
C VAL A 103 6.94 10.20 -6.97
N LEU A 104 6.86 8.88 -7.28
CA LEU A 104 7.36 8.33 -8.53
C LEU A 104 6.59 7.07 -8.91
N THR A 105 6.35 6.89 -10.21
CA THR A 105 5.80 5.67 -10.80
C THR A 105 6.71 5.19 -11.91
N LEU A 106 7.00 3.89 -11.93
CA LEU A 106 7.73 3.20 -12.99
C LEU A 106 6.98 1.93 -13.43
N GLY A 107 7.10 1.59 -14.70
CA GLY A 107 6.37 0.46 -15.27
C GLY A 107 4.90 0.80 -15.54
N THR A 108 4.16 -0.20 -15.99
CA THR A 108 2.73 -0.09 -16.30
C THR A 108 1.97 -1.11 -15.46
N PRO A 109 1.34 -0.71 -14.35
CA PRO A 109 0.48 -1.60 -13.61
C PRO A 109 -0.59 -2.20 -14.52
N PRO A 110 -0.96 -3.47 -14.34
CA PRO A 110 -1.97 -4.11 -15.18
C PRO A 110 -3.34 -3.44 -14.98
N ASP A 111 -4.21 -3.55 -15.99
CA ASP A 111 -5.59 -3.03 -15.95
C ASP A 111 -6.43 -3.61 -14.81
N LYS A 112 -6.04 -4.76 -14.31
CA LYS A 112 -6.61 -5.40 -13.11
C LYS A 112 -5.63 -5.29 -11.96
N ALA A 113 -6.15 -5.37 -10.73
CA ALA A 113 -5.29 -5.45 -9.54
C ALA A 113 -4.33 -6.64 -9.66
N SER A 114 -3.05 -6.40 -9.39
CA SER A 114 -2.02 -7.44 -9.41
C SER A 114 -2.32 -8.52 -8.38
N PRO A 115 -2.10 -9.80 -8.71
CA PRO A 115 -2.37 -10.92 -7.80
C PRO A 115 -1.54 -10.83 -6.52
N TYR A 116 -0.34 -10.24 -6.60
CA TYR A 116 0.55 -10.05 -5.46
C TYR A 116 1.08 -8.63 -5.42
N VAL A 117 1.44 -8.20 -4.22
CA VAL A 117 2.04 -6.89 -3.97
C VAL A 117 3.16 -7.02 -2.95
N LEU A 118 4.27 -6.33 -3.18
CA LEU A 118 5.26 -6.07 -2.15
C LEU A 118 5.11 -4.62 -1.68
N LEU A 119 4.96 -4.46 -0.38
CA LEU A 119 4.93 -3.15 0.29
C LEU A 119 6.15 -3.04 1.19
N VAL A 120 6.93 -1.98 1.03
CA VAL A 120 8.09 -1.69 1.87
C VAL A 120 7.90 -0.32 2.48
N ARG A 121 7.76 -0.29 3.81
CA ARG A 121 7.64 0.95 4.60
C ARG A 121 8.94 1.19 5.35
N LEU A 122 9.42 2.40 5.34
CA LEU A 122 10.62 2.77 6.09
C LEU A 122 10.70 4.28 6.35
N GLY A 123 11.46 4.63 7.37
CA GLY A 123 11.95 5.97 7.65
C GLY A 123 13.43 6.10 7.36
N ILE A 124 13.89 7.34 7.30
CA ILE A 124 15.30 7.72 7.15
C ILE A 124 15.58 8.93 8.05
N PRO A 125 16.78 9.06 8.64
CA PRO A 125 17.15 10.27 9.36
C PRO A 125 17.09 11.49 8.44
N PRO A 126 16.60 12.65 8.91
CA PRO A 126 16.42 13.85 8.07
C PRO A 126 17.68 14.31 7.35
N GLU A 127 18.85 14.18 7.97
CA GLU A 127 20.16 14.54 7.41
C GLU A 127 20.59 13.69 6.21
N HIS A 128 19.92 12.55 5.97
CA HIS A 128 20.18 11.66 4.85
C HIS A 128 19.03 11.60 3.85
N GLU A 129 17.99 12.44 4.01
CA GLU A 129 16.77 12.35 3.23
C GLU A 129 16.98 12.68 1.75
N ASP A 130 17.82 13.68 1.44
CA ASP A 130 18.11 14.06 0.06
C ASP A 130 18.83 12.93 -0.67
N GLU A 131 19.93 12.39 -0.08
CA GLU A 131 20.65 11.25 -0.67
C GLU A 131 19.74 10.01 -0.80
N PHE A 132 18.88 9.76 0.18
CA PHE A 132 17.90 8.66 0.12
C PHE A 132 16.92 8.83 -1.04
N ASN A 133 16.43 10.04 -1.27
CA ASN A 133 15.52 10.33 -2.37
C ASN A 133 16.21 10.15 -3.73
N ASP A 134 17.43 10.64 -3.87
CA ASP A 134 18.22 10.49 -5.09
C ASP A 134 18.50 9.02 -5.39
N TRP A 135 19.00 8.28 -4.40
CA TRP A 135 19.25 6.84 -4.54
C TRP A 135 17.98 6.07 -4.89
N TYR A 136 16.87 6.31 -4.17
CA TYR A 136 15.64 5.55 -4.39
C TYR A 136 15.06 5.78 -5.77
N ASN A 137 15.10 7.04 -6.24
CA ASN A 137 14.49 7.44 -7.51
C ASN A 137 15.35 7.09 -8.72
N THR A 138 16.69 7.09 -8.60
CA THR A 138 17.59 6.96 -9.76
C THR A 138 18.30 5.61 -9.84
N ASP A 139 18.44 4.88 -8.74
CA ASP A 139 19.11 3.58 -8.66
C ASP A 139 18.13 2.47 -8.28
N HIS A 140 17.57 2.53 -7.05
CA HIS A 140 16.89 1.40 -6.44
C HIS A 140 15.53 1.06 -7.07
N LEU A 141 14.65 2.04 -7.21
CA LEU A 141 13.32 1.81 -7.79
C LEU A 141 13.40 1.39 -9.26
N PRO A 142 14.23 2.03 -10.13
CA PRO A 142 14.42 1.59 -11.51
C PRO A 142 14.97 0.17 -11.63
N ALA A 143 15.97 -0.18 -10.82
CA ALA A 143 16.55 -1.52 -10.83
C ALA A 143 15.52 -2.60 -10.47
N LEU A 144 14.71 -2.36 -9.43
CA LEU A 144 13.66 -3.30 -9.00
C LEU A 144 12.45 -3.32 -9.94
N ALA A 145 12.07 -2.19 -10.52
CA ALA A 145 11.01 -2.13 -11.53
C ALA A 145 11.34 -2.92 -12.81
N GLY A 146 12.64 -3.06 -13.12
CA GLY A 146 13.12 -3.86 -14.25
C GLY A 146 13.21 -5.37 -14.00
N VAL A 147 12.90 -5.85 -12.80
CA VAL A 147 12.96 -7.29 -12.47
C VAL A 147 11.82 -8.03 -13.16
N PRO A 148 12.09 -9.17 -13.84
CA PRO A 148 11.03 -10.00 -14.42
C PRO A 148 9.98 -10.38 -13.36
N GLY A 149 8.70 -10.14 -13.71
CA GLY A 149 7.57 -10.37 -12.81
C GLY A 149 7.17 -9.14 -11.96
N VAL A 150 7.87 -8.01 -12.08
CA VAL A 150 7.41 -6.71 -11.58
C VAL A 150 6.66 -6.00 -12.70
N TYR A 151 5.37 -5.75 -12.50
CA TYR A 151 4.53 -5.02 -13.46
C TYR A 151 4.69 -3.51 -13.35
N GLY A 152 4.82 -3.03 -12.11
CA GLY A 152 4.99 -1.62 -11.82
C GLY A 152 5.51 -1.40 -10.41
N ALA A 153 6.14 -0.25 -10.21
CA ALA A 153 6.68 0.19 -8.94
C ALA A 153 6.25 1.64 -8.68
N ARG A 154 5.80 1.92 -7.48
CA ARG A 154 5.36 3.24 -7.05
C ARG A 154 6.02 3.59 -5.74
N ARG A 155 6.42 4.83 -5.62
CA ARG A 155 7.01 5.37 -4.41
C ARG A 155 6.14 6.50 -3.87
N TYR A 156 5.94 6.49 -2.57
CA TYR A 156 5.08 7.44 -1.87
C TYR A 156 5.78 8.06 -0.68
N ARG A 157 5.36 9.28 -0.33
CA ARG A 157 5.71 9.98 0.89
C ARG A 157 4.46 10.19 1.74
N ALA A 158 4.54 9.92 3.03
CA ALA A 158 3.41 10.10 3.95
C ALA A 158 3.09 11.59 4.13
N THR A 159 1.82 11.92 3.98
CA THR A 159 1.22 13.20 4.37
C THR A 159 0.68 13.10 5.80
N ALA A 160 0.33 11.87 6.25
CA ALA A 160 -0.02 11.56 7.62
C ALA A 160 0.38 10.11 7.96
N GLY A 161 0.80 9.88 9.20
CA GLY A 161 1.24 8.57 9.71
C GLY A 161 2.75 8.33 9.58
N SER A 162 3.19 7.12 9.93
CA SER A 162 4.59 6.67 9.90
C SER A 162 4.69 5.18 9.57
N PRO A 163 5.86 4.72 9.07
CA PRO A 163 7.03 5.49 8.65
C PRO A 163 6.78 6.33 7.41
N ARG A 164 7.70 7.30 7.14
CA ARG A 164 7.52 8.37 6.15
C ARG A 164 7.42 7.90 4.70
N TYR A 165 8.10 6.81 4.33
CA TYR A 165 8.14 6.34 2.95
C TYR A 165 7.49 4.97 2.79
N LEU A 166 6.85 4.81 1.64
CA LEU A 166 6.27 3.54 1.18
C LEU A 166 6.67 3.31 -0.27
N ALA A 167 7.17 2.10 -0.56
CA ALA A 167 7.26 1.60 -1.92
C ALA A 167 6.25 0.46 -2.12
N VAL A 168 5.58 0.45 -3.26
CA VAL A 168 4.60 -0.55 -3.67
C VAL A 168 5.05 -1.13 -4.99
N TYR A 169 5.24 -2.45 -5.04
CA TYR A 169 5.58 -3.18 -6.26
C TYR A 169 4.43 -4.12 -6.59
N ASP A 170 3.87 -3.98 -7.79
CA ASP A 170 2.86 -4.88 -8.32
C ASP A 170 3.56 -6.11 -8.91
N LEU A 171 3.26 -7.31 -8.41
CA LEU A 171 3.99 -8.53 -8.70
C LEU A 171 3.11 -9.56 -9.41
N ALA A 172 3.72 -10.30 -10.33
CA ALA A 172 3.12 -11.47 -10.98
C ALA A 172 3.01 -12.66 -10.03
N ASP A 173 3.98 -12.82 -9.14
CA ASP A 173 4.09 -13.92 -8.19
C ASP A 173 4.73 -13.48 -6.87
N ALA A 174 4.41 -14.18 -5.79
CA ALA A 174 4.99 -13.92 -4.46
C ALA A 174 6.50 -14.15 -4.41
N ASP A 175 7.02 -15.07 -5.24
CA ASP A 175 8.41 -15.47 -5.25
C ASP A 175 9.33 -14.50 -6.02
N VAL A 176 8.77 -13.52 -6.73
CA VAL A 176 9.57 -12.48 -7.43
C VAL A 176 10.56 -11.83 -6.48
N ARG A 177 10.15 -11.49 -5.24
CA ARG A 177 11.01 -10.88 -4.23
C ARG A 177 12.21 -11.75 -3.81
N THR A 178 12.09 -13.06 -3.87
CA THR A 178 13.14 -14.02 -3.48
C THR A 178 13.96 -14.53 -4.67
N SER A 179 13.63 -14.08 -5.88
CA SER A 179 14.32 -14.47 -7.11
C SER A 179 15.79 -14.00 -7.14
N GLY A 180 16.62 -14.69 -7.92
CA GLY A 180 18.01 -14.26 -8.15
C GLY A 180 18.09 -12.89 -8.83
N ALA A 181 17.14 -12.59 -9.75
CA ALA A 181 17.06 -11.29 -10.42
C ALA A 181 16.78 -10.16 -9.43
N TRP A 182 15.84 -10.36 -8.50
CA TRP A 182 15.55 -9.39 -7.44
C TRP A 182 16.75 -9.13 -6.55
N ARG A 183 17.40 -10.19 -6.05
CA ARG A 183 18.61 -10.05 -5.21
C ARG A 183 19.70 -9.26 -5.90
N LYS A 184 19.98 -9.59 -7.18
CA LYS A 184 20.97 -8.86 -7.98
C LYS A 184 20.60 -7.37 -8.15
N ALA A 185 19.34 -7.07 -8.43
CA ALA A 185 18.87 -5.70 -8.61
C ALA A 185 18.89 -4.89 -7.29
N ALA A 186 18.64 -5.57 -6.16
CA ALA A 186 18.55 -4.94 -4.84
C ALA A 186 19.91 -4.67 -4.17
N ASP A 187 21.04 -5.12 -4.71
CA ASP A 187 22.33 -5.13 -4.02
C ASP A 187 23.40 -4.24 -4.68
N SER A 188 22.99 -3.03 -5.14
CA SER A 188 24.00 -2.03 -5.55
C SER A 188 24.84 -1.55 -4.34
N PRO A 189 26.09 -1.08 -4.56
CA PRO A 189 26.92 -0.49 -3.49
C PRO A 189 26.19 0.67 -2.77
N TRP A 190 25.40 1.44 -3.50
CA TRP A 190 24.60 2.53 -2.92
C TRP A 190 23.50 1.99 -2.04
N THR A 191 22.77 0.95 -2.48
CA THR A 191 21.77 0.26 -1.67
C THR A 191 22.34 -0.27 -0.35
N LEU A 192 23.53 -0.89 -0.39
CA LEU A 192 24.18 -1.41 0.82
C LEU A 192 24.53 -0.31 1.83
N ARG A 193 24.88 0.88 1.36
CA ARG A 193 25.10 2.06 2.22
C ARG A 193 23.78 2.56 2.81
N MET A 194 22.73 2.75 2.00
CA MET A 194 21.43 3.25 2.45
C MET A 194 20.76 2.33 3.45
N ARG A 195 20.86 1.02 3.31
CA ARG A 195 20.27 0.04 4.25
C ARG A 195 20.72 0.23 5.70
N ARG A 196 21.92 0.75 5.94
CA ARG A 196 22.44 1.01 7.29
C ARG A 196 21.72 2.17 7.99
N LEU A 197 21.03 3.00 7.23
CA LEU A 197 20.37 4.20 7.69
C LEU A 197 18.86 4.00 7.91
N TYR A 198 18.31 2.85 7.48
CA TYR A 198 16.87 2.58 7.60
C TYR A 198 16.38 2.63 9.04
N ARG A 199 15.20 3.22 9.21
CA ARG A 199 14.43 3.24 10.46
C ARG A 199 13.07 2.61 10.20
N ASP A 200 12.52 1.94 11.21
CA ASP A 200 11.16 1.41 11.20
C ASP A 200 10.81 0.58 9.95
N LEU A 201 11.80 -0.16 9.43
CA LEU A 201 11.63 -0.98 8.23
C LEU A 201 10.60 -2.07 8.47
N ALA A 202 9.56 -2.08 7.65
CA ALA A 202 8.57 -3.14 7.60
C ALA A 202 8.26 -3.49 6.15
N ALA A 203 8.12 -4.78 5.86
CA ALA A 203 7.80 -5.26 4.51
C ALA A 203 6.73 -6.35 4.57
N ASN A 204 5.80 -6.30 3.61
CA ASN A 204 4.77 -7.32 3.44
C ASN A 204 4.76 -7.80 1.99
N VAL A 205 4.70 -9.11 1.78
CA VAL A 205 4.26 -9.69 0.51
C VAL A 205 2.81 -10.08 0.67
N GLY A 206 1.92 -9.39 -0.03
CA GLY A 206 0.48 -9.58 0.07
C GLY A 206 -0.09 -10.31 -1.15
N GLN A 207 -1.00 -11.25 -0.90
CA GLN A 207 -1.83 -11.89 -1.92
C GLN A 207 -3.19 -11.19 -1.99
N LEU A 208 -3.66 -10.88 -3.19
CA LEU A 208 -4.93 -10.21 -3.41
C LEU A 208 -6.10 -11.08 -2.92
N ILE A 209 -6.95 -10.52 -2.08
CA ILE A 209 -8.21 -11.14 -1.64
C ILE A 209 -9.37 -10.58 -2.47
N LYS A 210 -9.45 -9.26 -2.58
CA LYS A 210 -10.53 -8.57 -3.26
C LYS A 210 -10.06 -7.23 -3.82
N ALA A 211 -10.62 -6.87 -4.96
CA ALA A 211 -10.46 -5.56 -5.55
C ALA A 211 -11.78 -5.09 -6.16
N ILE A 212 -12.10 -3.82 -5.96
CA ILE A 212 -13.27 -3.18 -6.55
C ILE A 212 -12.88 -1.83 -7.14
N PRO A 213 -13.39 -1.47 -8.34
CA PRO A 213 -13.26 -0.12 -8.87
C PRO A 213 -14.16 0.84 -8.11
N SER A 214 -13.89 2.15 -8.22
CA SER A 214 -14.87 3.15 -7.81
C SER A 214 -16.07 3.12 -8.77
N PRO A 215 -17.31 3.17 -8.28
CA PRO A 215 -18.51 3.21 -9.13
C PRO A 215 -18.64 4.49 -9.94
N GLY A 216 -17.86 5.53 -9.65
CA GLY A 216 -17.91 6.83 -10.35
C GLY A 216 -16.95 6.98 -11.55
N ILE A 217 -16.20 5.91 -11.91
CA ILE A 217 -15.28 5.91 -13.05
C ILE A 217 -15.79 4.88 -14.06
N GLY A 218 -16.90 5.22 -14.73
CA GLY A 218 -17.47 4.49 -15.85
C GLY A 218 -17.56 5.37 -17.09
#